data_205769853d65f1681691784141513d8b
#
_entry.id   205769853d65f1681691784141513d8b
#
_cell.length_a   1.000
_cell.length_b   1.000
_cell.length_c   1.000
_cell.angle_alpha   90.00
_cell.angle_beta   90.00
_cell.angle_gamma   90.00
#
_symmetry.space_group_name_H-M   'P 1'
#
loop_
_entity.id
_entity.type
_entity.pdbx_description
1 polymer ?
#
loop_
_entity_poly.entity_id
_entity_poly.type
_entity_poly.pdbx_seq_one_letter_code
_entity_poly.pdbx_strand_id
1 'polypeptide(L)'
;MTHPLTPGFIVLHGNRAEDLAQTLIAWLARHPLAPLEEEVVLVQSSGMAEWLKMELARQAGVCAAARVELPGRFVWRAYRQVLGAGAVPRESPLDKLPMAWRLMQRLPELLGQPVYAPIAQYLQAADEAPDAARLLQLASQLADLFDQYQNYRADWLQAWARGQDAITTPAGQVQPLAEDQRWQPALWRAVRESLPSEQRSATRPDLQRQMLARLQQAHDAGEDLAGRVPRRVVVFGMSHIPGAQLELLAALAPHSQVILAVPNPCRFYWGDIIEGRELFQMERRRHRARPGSTNAAP
;
A
#
# COMPACT_ATOMS: atom_id res chain seq x y z
N MET A 1 -27.97 9.94 -23.51
CA MET A 1 -26.70 9.59 -24.19
C MET A 1 -25.61 9.58 -23.13
N THR A 2 -25.12 8.41 -22.75
CA THR A 2 -23.99 8.28 -21.81
C THR A 2 -22.71 8.69 -22.56
N HIS A 3 -22.08 9.77 -22.12
CA HIS A 3 -20.76 10.12 -22.65
C HIS A 3 -19.77 8.97 -22.36
N PRO A 4 -18.96 8.57 -23.34
CA PRO A 4 -17.95 7.57 -23.08
C PRO A 4 -17.00 8.09 -21.99
N LEU A 5 -16.81 7.31 -20.92
CA LEU A 5 -15.81 7.60 -19.93
C LEU A 5 -14.43 7.42 -20.56
N THR A 6 -13.60 8.45 -20.49
CA THR A 6 -12.22 8.35 -20.94
C THR A 6 -11.37 7.76 -19.82
N PRO A 7 -10.68 6.63 -20.01
CA PRO A 7 -9.71 6.13 -19.07
C PRO A 7 -8.62 7.17 -18.78
N GLY A 8 -8.01 7.08 -17.64
CA GLY A 8 -6.94 7.99 -17.23
C GLY A 8 -7.03 8.43 -15.79
N PHE A 9 -6.11 9.31 -15.38
CA PHE A 9 -6.05 9.90 -14.04
C PHE A 9 -6.67 11.31 -14.02
N ILE A 10 -7.52 11.54 -13.02
CA ILE A 10 -8.05 12.86 -12.67
C ILE A 10 -7.70 13.13 -11.21
N VAL A 11 -7.14 14.31 -10.92
CA VAL A 11 -6.81 14.70 -9.54
C VAL A 11 -7.61 15.94 -9.18
N LEU A 12 -8.38 15.83 -8.09
CA LEU A 12 -9.14 16.92 -7.49
C LEU A 12 -8.48 17.28 -6.16
N HIS A 13 -8.13 18.54 -5.98
CA HIS A 13 -7.56 19.06 -4.74
C HIS A 13 -8.57 19.96 -4.02
N GLY A 14 -8.67 19.81 -2.70
CA GLY A 14 -9.48 20.68 -1.87
C GLY A 14 -9.02 20.65 -0.42
N ASN A 15 -9.19 21.76 0.29
CA ASN A 15 -8.80 21.87 1.70
C ASN A 15 -9.95 21.49 2.66
N ARG A 16 -11.14 21.21 2.14
CA ARG A 16 -12.33 20.80 2.89
C ARG A 16 -12.90 19.54 2.28
N ALA A 17 -13.20 18.57 3.12
CA ALA A 17 -13.77 17.28 2.67
C ALA A 17 -15.16 17.47 2.06
N GLU A 18 -15.95 18.43 2.58
CA GLU A 18 -17.28 18.75 2.09
C GLU A 18 -17.26 19.29 0.67
N ASP A 19 -16.33 20.21 0.37
CA ASP A 19 -16.19 20.84 -0.96
C ASP A 19 -15.68 19.79 -1.98
N LEU A 20 -14.75 18.93 -1.56
CA LEU A 20 -14.31 17.78 -2.37
C LEU A 20 -15.47 16.82 -2.67
N ALA A 21 -16.29 16.49 -1.68
CA ALA A 21 -17.45 15.62 -1.87
C ALA A 21 -18.47 16.25 -2.81
N GLN A 22 -18.80 17.54 -2.64
CA GLN A 22 -19.72 18.26 -3.53
C GLN A 22 -19.20 18.25 -4.97
N THR A 23 -17.91 18.55 -5.16
CA THR A 23 -17.28 18.57 -6.50
C THR A 23 -17.31 17.18 -7.13
N LEU A 24 -16.96 16.14 -6.36
CA LEU A 24 -17.01 14.76 -6.81
C LEU A 24 -18.44 14.36 -7.21
N ILE A 25 -19.42 14.60 -6.34
CA ILE A 25 -20.82 14.24 -6.59
C ILE A 25 -21.37 14.96 -7.83
N ALA A 26 -21.04 16.24 -7.99
CA ALA A 26 -21.41 17.01 -9.19
C ALA A 26 -20.75 16.43 -10.46
N TRP A 27 -19.50 15.94 -10.35
CA TRP A 27 -18.81 15.27 -11.45
C TRP A 27 -19.50 13.94 -11.81
N LEU A 28 -19.79 13.09 -10.81
CA LEU A 28 -20.45 11.80 -11.02
C LEU A 28 -21.83 11.97 -11.67
N ALA A 29 -22.60 12.99 -11.23
CA ALA A 29 -23.91 13.30 -11.81
C ALA A 29 -23.84 13.75 -13.28
N ARG A 30 -22.79 14.43 -13.69
CA ARG A 30 -22.56 14.84 -15.09
C ARG A 30 -22.02 13.71 -15.97
N HIS A 31 -21.38 12.71 -15.39
CA HIS A 31 -20.76 11.59 -16.07
C HIS A 31 -21.22 10.26 -15.47
N PRO A 32 -22.55 9.98 -15.51
CA PRO A 32 -23.09 8.78 -14.85
C PRO A 32 -22.57 7.50 -15.52
N LEU A 33 -22.39 6.47 -14.70
CA LEU A 33 -22.20 5.10 -15.17
C LEU A 33 -23.52 4.56 -15.74
N ALA A 34 -23.49 3.35 -16.33
CA ALA A 34 -24.70 2.69 -16.77
C ALA A 34 -25.62 2.38 -15.56
N PRO A 35 -26.94 2.30 -15.76
CA PRO A 35 -27.86 1.93 -14.70
C PRO A 35 -27.43 0.62 -14.02
N LEU A 36 -27.41 0.60 -12.67
CA LEU A 36 -26.97 -0.52 -11.82
C LEU A 36 -25.46 -0.84 -11.88
N GLU A 37 -24.68 -0.11 -12.65
CA GLU A 37 -23.21 -0.20 -12.57
C GLU A 37 -22.73 0.52 -11.30
N GLU A 38 -21.86 -0.14 -10.52
CA GLU A 38 -21.42 0.38 -9.23
C GLU A 38 -20.31 1.42 -9.38
N GLU A 39 -20.50 2.58 -8.75
CA GLU A 39 -19.40 3.52 -8.47
C GLU A 39 -18.51 2.95 -7.37
N VAL A 40 -17.25 2.71 -7.68
CA VAL A 40 -16.29 2.21 -6.70
C VAL A 40 -15.58 3.39 -6.06
N VAL A 41 -15.74 3.55 -4.74
CA VAL A 41 -15.12 4.64 -3.97
C VAL A 41 -14.27 4.06 -2.84
N LEU A 42 -12.99 4.39 -2.85
CA LEU A 42 -12.03 3.95 -1.84
C LEU A 42 -11.85 5.07 -0.81
N VAL A 43 -11.98 4.72 0.45
CA VAL A 43 -11.88 5.65 1.58
C VAL A 43 -10.97 5.09 2.68
N GLN A 44 -10.44 5.98 3.53
CA GLN A 44 -9.48 5.60 4.56
C GLN A 44 -10.10 4.86 5.75
N SER A 45 -11.39 5.08 6.04
CA SER A 45 -12.05 4.50 7.20
C SER A 45 -13.52 4.21 6.95
N SER A 46 -14.10 3.33 7.77
CA SER A 46 -15.55 3.04 7.74
C SER A 46 -16.38 4.26 8.06
N GLY A 47 -15.92 5.14 8.97
CA GLY A 47 -16.62 6.40 9.28
C GLY A 47 -16.69 7.32 8.06
N MET A 48 -15.60 7.45 7.30
CA MET A 48 -15.60 8.21 6.04
C MET A 48 -16.50 7.57 5.00
N ALA A 49 -16.58 6.23 4.97
CA ALA A 49 -17.48 5.52 4.06
C ALA A 49 -18.97 5.87 4.34
N GLU A 50 -19.38 5.82 5.60
CA GLU A 50 -20.76 6.12 5.98
C GLU A 50 -21.10 7.60 5.77
N TRP A 51 -20.19 8.50 6.14
CA TRP A 51 -20.35 9.92 5.89
C TRP A 51 -20.52 10.23 4.39
N LEU A 52 -19.67 9.66 3.53
CA LEU A 52 -19.75 9.90 2.08
C LEU A 52 -21.03 9.32 1.46
N LYS A 53 -21.49 8.15 1.92
CA LYS A 53 -22.80 7.60 1.50
C LYS A 53 -23.96 8.52 1.86
N MET A 54 -23.94 9.10 3.08
CA MET A 54 -24.94 10.08 3.50
C MET A 54 -24.88 11.34 2.64
N GLU A 55 -23.69 11.85 2.30
CA GLU A 55 -23.54 13.00 1.42
C GLU A 55 -24.02 12.71 -0.01
N LEU A 56 -23.72 11.53 -0.56
CA LEU A 56 -24.25 11.07 -1.84
C LEU A 56 -25.79 11.03 -1.82
N ALA A 57 -26.38 10.44 -0.79
CA ALA A 57 -27.83 10.36 -0.65
C ALA A 57 -28.48 11.74 -0.49
N ARG A 58 -27.85 12.63 0.29
CA ARG A 58 -28.36 14.00 0.53
C ARG A 58 -28.37 14.84 -0.75
N GLN A 59 -27.35 14.71 -1.61
CA GLN A 59 -27.21 15.55 -2.81
C GLN A 59 -27.89 14.92 -4.05
N ALA A 60 -27.83 13.59 -4.20
CA ALA A 60 -28.39 12.87 -5.34
C ALA A 60 -29.80 12.29 -5.05
N GLY A 61 -30.33 12.45 -3.82
CA GLY A 61 -31.60 11.88 -3.39
C GLY A 61 -31.53 10.42 -2.99
N VAL A 62 -30.56 9.64 -3.51
CA VAL A 62 -30.37 8.23 -3.21
C VAL A 62 -28.88 7.86 -3.37
N CYS A 63 -28.42 6.91 -2.56
CA CYS A 63 -27.12 6.27 -2.70
C CYS A 63 -27.34 4.75 -2.85
N ALA A 64 -27.57 4.28 -4.07
CA ALA A 64 -27.89 2.87 -4.34
C ALA A 64 -26.72 2.11 -4.99
N ALA A 65 -26.21 2.56 -6.13
CA ALA A 65 -25.17 1.88 -6.89
C ALA A 65 -23.77 2.43 -6.56
N ALA A 66 -23.44 2.54 -5.26
CA ALA A 66 -22.16 3.01 -4.80
C ALA A 66 -21.51 1.99 -3.84
N ARG A 67 -20.35 1.48 -4.22
CA ARG A 67 -19.52 0.62 -3.39
C ARG A 67 -18.44 1.44 -2.73
N VAL A 68 -18.70 1.91 -1.51
CA VAL A 68 -17.73 2.65 -0.72
C VAL A 68 -17.03 1.68 0.22
N GLU A 69 -15.73 1.45 0.00
CA GLU A 69 -14.96 0.41 0.69
C GLU A 69 -13.53 0.84 1.01
N LEU A 70 -12.88 0.08 1.89
CA LEU A 70 -11.46 0.27 2.19
C LEU A 70 -10.57 -0.28 1.04
N PRO A 71 -9.41 0.33 0.76
CA PRO A 71 -8.54 -0.07 -0.35
C PRO A 71 -8.14 -1.55 -0.34
N GLY A 72 -7.91 -2.14 0.84
CA GLY A 72 -7.55 -3.55 0.95
C GLY A 72 -8.62 -4.50 0.39
N ARG A 73 -9.91 -4.20 0.59
CA ARG A 73 -11.02 -4.99 0.02
C ARG A 73 -11.07 -4.87 -1.50
N PHE A 74 -10.89 -3.66 -1.99
CA PHE A 74 -10.84 -3.39 -3.43
C PHE A 74 -9.70 -4.16 -4.09
N VAL A 75 -8.46 -4.03 -3.58
CA VAL A 75 -7.27 -4.70 -4.13
C VAL A 75 -7.49 -6.21 -4.21
N TRP A 76 -7.99 -6.82 -3.13
CA TRP A 76 -8.23 -8.26 -3.09
C TRP A 76 -9.30 -8.73 -4.07
N ARG A 77 -10.35 -7.92 -4.26
CA ARG A 77 -11.39 -8.17 -5.25
C ARG A 77 -10.86 -8.01 -6.67
N ALA A 78 -10.10 -6.94 -6.93
CA ALA A 78 -9.49 -6.68 -8.24
C ALA A 78 -8.55 -7.82 -8.66
N TYR A 79 -7.73 -8.35 -7.73
CA TYR A 79 -6.89 -9.52 -8.02
C TYR A 79 -7.75 -10.72 -8.50
N ARG A 80 -8.83 -11.03 -7.79
CA ARG A 80 -9.70 -12.15 -8.16
C ARG A 80 -10.40 -11.94 -9.51
N GLN A 81 -10.79 -10.72 -9.82
CA GLN A 81 -11.45 -10.40 -11.09
C GLN A 81 -10.51 -10.46 -12.29
N VAL A 82 -9.28 -10.01 -12.12
CA VAL A 82 -8.29 -9.91 -13.22
C VAL A 82 -7.46 -11.18 -13.37
N LEU A 83 -6.97 -11.74 -12.26
CA LEU A 83 -6.13 -12.95 -12.25
C LEU A 83 -6.94 -14.25 -12.23
N GLY A 84 -8.23 -14.16 -11.88
CA GLY A 84 -9.11 -15.30 -11.74
C GLY A 84 -9.26 -15.79 -10.30
N ALA A 85 -10.46 -16.19 -9.92
CA ALA A 85 -10.80 -16.60 -8.55
C ALA A 85 -10.05 -17.85 -8.09
N GLY A 86 -9.61 -18.71 -9.00
CA GLY A 86 -8.82 -19.91 -8.69
C GLY A 86 -7.35 -19.62 -8.38
N ALA A 87 -6.80 -18.51 -8.88
CA ALA A 87 -5.41 -18.12 -8.67
C ALA A 87 -5.20 -17.31 -7.37
N VAL A 88 -6.27 -16.76 -6.82
CA VAL A 88 -6.20 -15.86 -5.65
C VAL A 88 -6.94 -16.52 -4.47
N PRO A 89 -6.25 -16.83 -3.36
CA PRO A 89 -6.89 -17.43 -2.19
C PRO A 89 -7.97 -16.49 -1.61
N ARG A 90 -8.93 -17.06 -0.88
CA ARG A 90 -9.99 -16.26 -0.22
C ARG A 90 -9.42 -15.27 0.79
N GLU A 91 -8.42 -15.71 1.53
CA GLU A 91 -7.68 -14.93 2.53
C GLU A 91 -6.19 -15.12 2.28
N SER A 92 -5.40 -14.09 2.56
CA SER A 92 -3.96 -14.21 2.46
C SER A 92 -3.43 -15.17 3.52
N PRO A 93 -2.64 -16.18 3.14
CA PRO A 93 -2.03 -17.09 4.11
C PRO A 93 -1.01 -16.38 5.03
N LEU A 94 -0.63 -15.15 4.70
CA LEU A 94 0.31 -14.30 5.42
C LEU A 94 -0.35 -13.01 5.94
N ASP A 95 -1.68 -13.00 6.13
CA ASP A 95 -2.35 -11.98 6.93
C ASP A 95 -1.94 -12.10 8.41
N LYS A 96 -2.13 -11.04 9.18
CA LYS A 96 -1.62 -10.91 10.56
C LYS A 96 -1.88 -12.14 11.42
N LEU A 97 -3.10 -12.61 11.49
CA LEU A 97 -3.46 -13.73 12.38
C LEU A 97 -2.87 -15.07 11.89
N PRO A 98 -3.05 -15.50 10.63
CA PRO A 98 -2.36 -16.66 10.10
C PRO A 98 -0.83 -16.57 10.22
N MET A 99 -0.24 -15.40 10.01
CA MET A 99 1.19 -15.15 10.17
C MET A 99 1.64 -15.36 11.62
N ALA A 100 0.91 -14.79 12.60
CA ALA A 100 1.25 -14.91 14.01
C ALA A 100 1.27 -16.39 14.44
N TRP A 101 0.27 -17.20 14.03
CA TRP A 101 0.23 -18.63 14.32
C TRP A 101 1.36 -19.41 13.64
N ARG A 102 1.72 -19.06 12.41
CA ARG A 102 2.88 -19.69 11.74
C ARG A 102 4.18 -19.36 12.45
N LEU A 103 4.35 -18.11 12.88
CA LEU A 103 5.51 -17.68 13.65
C LEU A 103 5.58 -18.40 15.00
N MET A 104 4.46 -18.53 15.72
CA MET A 104 4.38 -19.33 16.95
C MET A 104 4.89 -20.75 16.75
N GLN A 105 4.54 -21.37 15.65
CA GLN A 105 4.92 -22.74 15.33
C GLN A 105 6.37 -22.85 14.87
N ARG A 106 6.86 -21.90 14.06
CA ARG A 106 8.17 -22.01 13.41
C ARG A 106 9.34 -21.45 14.23
N LEU A 107 9.11 -20.37 15.00
CA LEU A 107 10.18 -19.72 15.76
C LEU A 107 10.95 -20.69 16.67
N PRO A 108 10.31 -21.57 17.47
CA PRO A 108 11.05 -22.49 18.35
C PRO A 108 12.05 -23.39 17.60
N GLU A 109 11.72 -23.80 16.37
CA GLU A 109 12.56 -24.65 15.53
C GLU A 109 13.76 -23.88 14.93
N LEU A 110 13.63 -22.56 14.80
CA LEU A 110 14.60 -21.70 14.13
C LEU A 110 15.64 -21.08 15.08
N LEU A 111 15.30 -20.94 16.38
CA LEU A 111 16.14 -20.25 17.37
C LEU A 111 17.56 -20.82 17.55
N GLY A 112 17.78 -22.09 17.20
CA GLY A 112 19.11 -22.71 17.25
C GLY A 112 20.07 -22.28 16.13
N GLN A 113 19.60 -21.55 15.13
CA GLN A 113 20.42 -21.07 14.02
C GLN A 113 21.05 -19.70 14.34
N PRO A 114 22.33 -19.46 14.01
CA PRO A 114 23.05 -18.23 14.36
C PRO A 114 22.36 -16.95 13.87
N VAL A 115 21.70 -17.00 12.71
CA VAL A 115 21.02 -15.83 12.12
C VAL A 115 19.88 -15.32 13.02
N TYR A 116 19.28 -16.18 13.85
CA TYR A 116 18.21 -15.80 14.78
C TYR A 116 18.68 -15.48 16.20
N ALA A 117 20.00 -15.34 16.42
CA ALA A 117 20.54 -15.01 17.73
C ALA A 117 19.88 -13.77 18.38
N PRO A 118 19.59 -12.66 17.66
CA PRO A 118 18.88 -11.53 18.24
C PRO A 118 17.49 -11.88 18.79
N ILE A 119 16.76 -12.75 18.09
CA ILE A 119 15.42 -13.22 18.51
C ILE A 119 15.54 -14.18 19.70
N ALA A 120 16.49 -15.09 19.66
CA ALA A 120 16.76 -16.03 20.74
C ALA A 120 17.12 -15.29 22.03
N GLN A 121 18.01 -14.31 21.95
CA GLN A 121 18.39 -13.44 23.07
C GLN A 121 17.20 -12.68 23.64
N TYR A 122 16.31 -12.15 22.81
CA TYR A 122 15.09 -11.48 23.26
C TYR A 122 14.16 -12.42 24.04
N LEU A 123 14.01 -13.66 23.59
CA LEU A 123 13.16 -14.66 24.25
C LEU A 123 13.78 -15.22 25.53
N GLN A 124 15.12 -15.32 25.59
CA GLN A 124 15.87 -15.85 26.74
C GLN A 124 16.22 -14.80 27.79
N ALA A 125 15.96 -13.52 27.56
CA ALA A 125 16.34 -12.40 28.46
C ALA A 125 15.65 -12.42 29.85
N ALA A 126 14.83 -13.44 30.17
CA ALA A 126 14.45 -13.83 31.50
C ALA A 126 14.96 -15.23 31.76
N ASP A 127 15.55 -15.51 32.89
CA ASP A 127 16.11 -16.83 33.33
C ASP A 127 15.11 -17.99 33.35
N GLU A 128 13.97 -17.87 32.71
CA GLU A 128 12.91 -18.84 32.60
C GLU A 128 12.78 -19.37 31.17
N ALA A 129 12.33 -20.62 31.02
CA ALA A 129 12.00 -21.21 29.72
C ALA A 129 11.08 -20.26 28.94
N PRO A 130 11.18 -20.20 27.59
CA PRO A 130 10.39 -19.26 26.77
C PRO A 130 8.90 -19.43 27.09
N ASP A 131 8.33 -18.45 27.81
CA ASP A 131 6.91 -18.44 28.13
C ASP A 131 6.10 -18.35 26.84
N ALA A 132 5.08 -19.19 26.71
CA ALA A 132 4.17 -19.19 25.56
C ALA A 132 3.54 -17.80 25.32
N ALA A 133 3.28 -17.03 26.37
CA ALA A 133 2.76 -15.68 26.30
C ALA A 133 3.78 -14.71 25.65
N ARG A 134 5.05 -14.82 26.01
CA ARG A 134 6.13 -14.01 25.44
C ARG A 134 6.39 -14.34 23.97
N LEU A 135 6.34 -15.63 23.64
CA LEU A 135 6.44 -16.09 22.25
C LEU A 135 5.25 -15.58 21.41
N LEU A 136 4.03 -15.63 21.94
CA LEU A 136 2.83 -15.09 21.27
C LEU A 136 2.94 -13.58 21.07
N GLN A 137 3.41 -12.84 22.07
CA GLN A 137 3.62 -11.40 21.96
C GLN A 137 4.62 -11.08 20.85
N LEU A 138 5.76 -11.76 20.82
CA LEU A 138 6.76 -11.58 19.77
C LEU A 138 6.21 -11.96 18.39
N ALA A 139 5.55 -13.11 18.26
CA ALA A 139 4.95 -13.57 17.02
C ALA A 139 3.92 -12.54 16.49
N SER A 140 3.13 -11.95 17.38
CA SER A 140 2.15 -10.91 17.01
C SER A 140 2.85 -9.63 16.53
N GLN A 141 3.91 -9.18 17.20
CA GLN A 141 4.69 -8.01 16.77
C GLN A 141 5.39 -8.24 15.44
N LEU A 142 5.96 -9.43 15.23
CA LEU A 142 6.58 -9.80 13.95
C LEU A 142 5.55 -9.91 12.82
N ALA A 143 4.36 -10.43 13.11
CA ALA A 143 3.27 -10.47 12.15
C ALA A 143 2.82 -9.06 11.74
N ASP A 144 2.73 -8.12 12.70
CA ASP A 144 2.45 -6.71 12.43
C ASP A 144 3.55 -6.06 11.58
N LEU A 145 4.82 -6.34 11.88
CA LEU A 145 5.96 -5.85 11.11
C LEU A 145 5.92 -6.34 9.65
N PHE A 146 5.72 -7.64 9.45
CA PHE A 146 5.63 -8.19 8.10
C PHE A 146 4.37 -7.75 7.36
N ASP A 147 3.24 -7.50 8.04
CA ASP A 147 2.06 -6.90 7.41
C ASP A 147 2.36 -5.47 6.92
N GLN A 148 3.08 -4.68 7.71
CA GLN A 148 3.56 -3.36 7.27
C GLN A 148 4.49 -3.48 6.05
N TYR A 149 5.42 -4.42 6.05
CA TYR A 149 6.29 -4.64 4.88
C TYR A 149 5.50 -5.08 3.63
N GLN A 150 4.49 -5.92 3.78
CA GLN A 150 3.61 -6.31 2.67
C GLN A 150 2.86 -5.10 2.08
N ASN A 151 2.51 -4.12 2.90
CA ASN A 151 1.78 -2.93 2.46
C ASN A 151 2.68 -1.81 1.93
N TYR A 152 3.86 -1.60 2.54
CA TYR A 152 4.69 -0.43 2.25
C TYR A 152 6.03 -0.75 1.61
N ARG A 153 6.53 -1.97 1.76
CA ARG A 153 7.86 -2.41 1.32
C ARG A 153 7.82 -3.79 0.66
N ALA A 154 6.85 -3.97 -0.23
CA ALA A 154 6.74 -5.19 -1.03
C ALA A 154 8.01 -5.47 -1.85
N ASP A 155 8.74 -4.42 -2.24
CA ASP A 155 10.05 -4.47 -2.89
C ASP A 155 11.09 -5.24 -2.07
N TRP A 156 11.18 -4.97 -0.76
CA TRP A 156 12.07 -5.70 0.15
C TRP A 156 11.72 -7.18 0.23
N LEU A 157 10.44 -7.48 0.47
CA LEU A 157 9.97 -8.85 0.59
C LEU A 157 10.19 -9.67 -0.68
N GLN A 158 10.07 -9.05 -1.85
CA GLN A 158 10.38 -9.69 -3.12
C GLN A 158 11.90 -9.94 -3.28
N ALA A 159 12.76 -8.99 -2.89
CA ALA A 159 14.20 -9.16 -2.90
C ALA A 159 14.63 -10.29 -1.95
N TRP A 160 14.11 -10.30 -0.72
CA TRP A 160 14.37 -11.32 0.29
C TRP A 160 13.93 -12.71 -0.16
N ALA A 161 12.79 -12.82 -0.82
CA ALA A 161 12.30 -14.07 -1.40
C ALA A 161 13.22 -14.64 -2.48
N ARG A 162 14.00 -13.77 -3.15
CA ARG A 162 15.04 -14.16 -4.13
C ARG A 162 16.42 -14.40 -3.51
N GLY A 163 16.54 -14.36 -2.18
CA GLY A 163 17.80 -14.54 -1.47
C GLY A 163 18.68 -13.28 -1.37
N GLN A 164 18.13 -12.10 -1.69
CA GLN A 164 18.87 -10.83 -1.59
C GLN A 164 18.62 -10.21 -0.21
N ASP A 165 19.58 -10.30 0.70
CA ASP A 165 19.48 -9.73 2.06
C ASP A 165 19.83 -8.23 2.04
N ALA A 166 18.99 -7.45 1.35
CA ALA A 166 19.19 -6.03 1.13
C ALA A 166 17.83 -5.27 1.23
N ILE A 167 17.93 -3.97 1.42
CA ILE A 167 16.78 -3.05 1.39
C ILE A 167 17.01 -1.98 0.33
N THR A 168 15.91 -1.48 -0.25
CA THR A 168 15.94 -0.30 -1.11
C THR A 168 15.59 0.92 -0.26
N THR A 169 16.45 1.92 -0.27
CA THR A 169 16.20 3.19 0.44
C THR A 169 15.16 4.04 -0.28
N PRO A 170 14.59 5.07 0.38
CA PRO A 170 13.69 6.02 -0.30
C PRO A 170 14.32 6.72 -1.51
N ALA A 171 15.65 6.84 -1.55
CA ALA A 171 16.41 7.38 -2.68
C ALA A 171 16.65 6.34 -3.80
N GLY A 172 16.07 5.15 -3.71
CA GLY A 172 16.23 4.08 -4.72
C GLY A 172 17.55 3.30 -4.64
N GLN A 173 18.39 3.57 -3.65
CA GLN A 173 19.67 2.86 -3.49
C GLN A 173 19.47 1.52 -2.79
N VAL A 174 20.10 0.47 -3.31
CA VAL A 174 20.12 -0.85 -2.68
C VAL A 174 21.25 -0.92 -1.67
N GLN A 175 20.92 -1.24 -0.42
CA GLN A 175 21.88 -1.38 0.67
C GLN A 175 21.75 -2.77 1.31
N PRO A 176 22.87 -3.46 1.57
CA PRO A 176 22.85 -4.73 2.30
C PRO A 176 22.37 -4.48 3.74
N LEU A 177 21.63 -5.44 4.28
CA LEU A 177 21.23 -5.41 5.68
C LEU A 177 22.43 -5.62 6.61
N ALA A 178 22.44 -4.92 7.72
CA ALA A 178 23.37 -5.16 8.81
C ALA A 178 23.21 -6.59 9.36
N GLU A 179 24.26 -7.13 9.95
CA GLU A 179 24.29 -8.53 10.37
C GLU A 179 23.19 -8.87 11.39
N ASP A 180 22.94 -7.97 12.31
CA ASP A 180 21.90 -8.07 13.35
C ASP A 180 20.47 -7.96 12.80
N GLN A 181 20.29 -7.60 11.53
CA GLN A 181 18.99 -7.48 10.85
C GLN A 181 18.73 -8.61 9.85
N ARG A 182 19.71 -9.45 9.54
CA ARG A 182 19.60 -10.53 8.54
C ARG A 182 18.59 -11.62 8.93
N TRP A 183 18.18 -11.68 10.20
CA TRP A 183 17.12 -12.57 10.62
C TRP A 183 15.76 -12.26 9.95
N GLN A 184 15.50 -11.00 9.55
CA GLN A 184 14.23 -10.62 8.92
C GLN A 184 14.04 -11.30 7.56
N PRO A 185 14.97 -11.20 6.58
CA PRO A 185 14.84 -11.92 5.32
C PRO A 185 14.89 -13.44 5.52
N ALA A 186 15.69 -13.95 6.45
CA ALA A 186 15.74 -15.38 6.76
C ALA A 186 14.37 -15.87 7.28
N LEU A 187 13.75 -15.13 8.20
CA LEU A 187 12.44 -15.45 8.75
C LEU A 187 11.35 -15.35 7.68
N TRP A 188 11.39 -14.34 6.83
CA TRP A 188 10.46 -14.20 5.70
C TRP A 188 10.50 -15.42 4.79
N ARG A 189 11.71 -15.88 4.41
CA ARG A 189 11.88 -17.11 3.61
C ARG A 189 11.35 -18.35 4.34
N ALA A 190 11.70 -18.54 5.61
CA ALA A 190 11.24 -19.67 6.41
C ALA A 190 9.72 -19.74 6.53
N VAL A 191 9.06 -18.59 6.72
CA VAL A 191 7.59 -18.50 6.75
C VAL A 191 6.99 -18.83 5.38
N ARG A 192 7.55 -18.30 4.29
CA ARG A 192 7.09 -18.63 2.92
C ARG A 192 7.26 -20.11 2.60
N GLU A 193 8.37 -20.71 2.97
CA GLU A 193 8.63 -22.15 2.79
C GLU A 193 7.67 -23.02 3.57
N SER A 194 7.16 -22.57 4.71
CA SER A 194 6.14 -23.28 5.49
C SER A 194 4.77 -23.30 4.82
N LEU A 195 4.55 -22.49 3.78
CA LEU A 195 3.30 -22.49 3.01
C LEU A 195 3.23 -23.73 2.09
N PRO A 196 2.04 -24.28 1.84
CA PRO A 196 1.83 -25.22 0.74
C PRO A 196 2.35 -24.64 -0.58
N SER A 197 2.88 -25.46 -1.46
CA SER A 197 3.50 -25.04 -2.73
C SER A 197 2.61 -24.10 -3.55
N GLU A 198 1.32 -24.38 -3.60
CA GLU A 198 0.30 -23.60 -4.31
C GLU A 198 0.13 -22.18 -3.74
N GLN A 199 0.36 -22.00 -2.44
CA GLN A 199 0.20 -20.70 -1.79
C GLN A 199 1.49 -19.86 -1.78
N ARG A 200 2.64 -20.44 -2.07
CA ARG A 200 3.93 -19.72 -2.07
C ARG A 200 4.01 -18.60 -3.08
N SER A 201 3.32 -18.75 -4.21
CA SER A 201 3.24 -17.75 -5.28
C SER A 201 2.00 -16.83 -5.17
N ALA A 202 1.18 -17.01 -4.14
CA ALA A 202 -0.05 -16.26 -3.91
C ALA A 202 0.06 -15.33 -2.70
N THR A 203 1.27 -14.89 -2.34
CA THR A 203 1.47 -13.84 -1.34
C THR A 203 1.08 -12.48 -1.90
N ARG A 204 0.73 -11.51 -1.05
CA ARG A 204 0.36 -10.16 -1.51
C ARG A 204 1.37 -9.54 -2.48
N PRO A 205 2.70 -9.54 -2.21
CA PRO A 205 3.69 -9.04 -3.16
C PRO A 205 3.72 -9.80 -4.49
N ASP A 206 3.47 -11.11 -4.48
CA ASP A 206 3.44 -11.92 -5.69
C ASP A 206 2.20 -11.62 -6.53
N LEU A 207 1.03 -11.52 -5.89
CA LEU A 207 -0.23 -11.15 -6.55
C LEU A 207 -0.18 -9.73 -7.12
N GLN A 208 0.41 -8.78 -6.40
CA GLN A 208 0.64 -7.43 -6.90
C GLN A 208 1.45 -7.45 -8.19
N ARG A 209 2.58 -8.14 -8.20
CA ARG A 209 3.44 -8.25 -9.40
C ARG A 209 2.70 -8.89 -10.57
N GLN A 210 1.96 -9.99 -10.33
CA GLN A 210 1.16 -10.66 -11.35
C GLN A 210 0.08 -9.75 -11.91
N MET A 211 -0.59 -8.99 -11.04
CA MET A 211 -1.63 -8.04 -11.42
C MET A 211 -1.08 -6.93 -12.31
N LEU A 212 0.03 -6.30 -11.91
CA LEU A 212 0.68 -5.26 -12.70
C LEU A 212 1.10 -5.78 -14.08
N ALA A 213 1.72 -6.97 -14.13
CA ALA A 213 2.11 -7.59 -15.40
C ALA A 213 0.90 -7.90 -16.28
N ARG A 214 -0.20 -8.40 -15.70
CA ARG A 214 -1.42 -8.73 -16.46
C ARG A 214 -2.12 -7.50 -17.03
N LEU A 215 -2.19 -6.40 -16.24
CA LEU A 215 -2.75 -5.14 -16.71
C LEU A 215 -1.89 -4.52 -17.83
N GLN A 216 -0.57 -4.57 -17.70
CA GLN A 216 0.33 -4.10 -18.75
C GLN A 216 0.19 -4.92 -20.04
N GLN A 217 0.15 -6.25 -19.94
CA GLN A 217 -0.09 -7.13 -21.10
C GLN A 217 -1.41 -6.84 -21.80
N ALA A 218 -2.48 -6.59 -21.02
CA ALA A 218 -3.77 -6.25 -21.59
C ALA A 218 -3.73 -4.90 -22.33
N HIS A 219 -3.04 -3.91 -21.75
CA HIS A 219 -2.85 -2.61 -22.38
C HIS A 219 -2.08 -2.73 -23.71
N ASP A 220 -0.94 -3.41 -23.69
CA ASP A 220 -0.07 -3.60 -24.87
C ASP A 220 -0.77 -4.38 -26.00
N ALA A 221 -1.65 -5.31 -25.64
CA ALA A 221 -2.46 -6.10 -26.57
C ALA A 221 -3.74 -5.40 -27.02
N GLY A 222 -4.09 -4.24 -26.48
CA GLY A 222 -5.38 -3.59 -26.72
C GLY A 222 -6.59 -4.41 -26.24
N GLU A 223 -6.39 -5.30 -25.23
CA GLU A 223 -7.44 -6.15 -24.69
C GLU A 223 -8.43 -5.32 -23.87
N ASP A 224 -9.71 -5.49 -24.15
CA ASP A 224 -10.77 -4.90 -23.33
C ASP A 224 -10.97 -5.72 -22.05
N LEU A 225 -10.74 -5.07 -20.91
CA LEU A 225 -10.98 -5.65 -19.59
C LEU A 225 -12.36 -5.30 -19.01
N ALA A 226 -13.32 -4.90 -19.84
CA ALA A 226 -14.68 -4.61 -19.40
C ALA A 226 -15.27 -5.78 -18.59
N GLY A 227 -15.89 -5.46 -17.46
CA GLY A 227 -16.43 -6.43 -16.51
C GLY A 227 -15.40 -7.10 -15.58
N ARG A 228 -14.09 -7.00 -15.87
CA ARG A 228 -13.02 -7.46 -14.98
C ARG A 228 -12.43 -6.34 -14.12
N VAL A 229 -12.41 -5.13 -14.64
CA VAL A 229 -12.04 -3.92 -13.92
C VAL A 229 -13.23 -2.96 -13.88
N PRO A 230 -13.39 -2.18 -12.80
CA PRO A 230 -14.43 -1.15 -12.75
C PRO A 230 -14.11 -0.05 -13.78
N ARG A 231 -15.14 0.48 -14.42
CA ARG A 231 -14.97 1.58 -15.38
C ARG A 231 -14.47 2.86 -14.71
N ARG A 232 -14.80 3.04 -13.41
CA ARG A 232 -14.33 4.15 -12.58
C ARG A 232 -13.92 3.68 -11.21
N VAL A 233 -12.82 4.25 -10.71
CA VAL A 233 -12.35 4.10 -9.33
C VAL A 233 -12.09 5.48 -8.76
N VAL A 234 -12.76 5.81 -7.67
CA VAL A 234 -12.55 7.06 -6.93
C VAL A 234 -11.77 6.76 -5.67
N VAL A 235 -10.74 7.53 -5.38
CA VAL A 235 -10.03 7.54 -4.09
C VAL A 235 -10.37 8.84 -3.40
N PHE A 236 -11.08 8.78 -2.28
CA PHE A 236 -11.61 9.97 -1.61
C PHE A 236 -11.00 10.16 -0.22
N GLY A 237 -10.51 11.36 0.04
CA GLY A 237 -10.14 11.82 1.38
C GLY A 237 -8.93 11.12 2.00
N MET A 238 -8.12 10.42 1.22
CA MET A 238 -6.91 9.76 1.70
C MET A 238 -5.74 10.73 1.77
N SER A 239 -5.16 10.89 2.96
CA SER A 239 -3.99 11.75 3.18
C SER A 239 -2.68 11.11 2.71
N HIS A 240 -2.63 9.80 2.66
CA HIS A 240 -1.50 9.03 2.14
C HIS A 240 -2.00 7.74 1.49
N ILE A 241 -1.31 7.30 0.46
CA ILE A 241 -1.58 6.06 -0.26
C ILE A 241 -0.28 5.25 -0.29
N PRO A 242 -0.29 3.98 0.16
CA PRO A 242 0.88 3.10 0.01
C PRO A 242 1.33 3.00 -1.46
N GLY A 243 2.65 2.98 -1.70
CA GLY A 243 3.21 2.94 -3.05
C GLY A 243 2.64 1.81 -3.91
N ALA A 244 2.50 0.61 -3.35
CA ALA A 244 1.90 -0.52 -4.06
C ALA A 244 0.44 -0.26 -4.52
N GLN A 245 -0.35 0.45 -3.71
CA GLN A 245 -1.71 0.82 -4.11
C GLN A 245 -1.72 1.88 -5.21
N LEU A 246 -0.80 2.86 -5.13
CA LEU A 246 -0.65 3.88 -6.17
C LEU A 246 -0.20 3.25 -7.50
N GLU A 247 0.74 2.31 -7.46
CA GLU A 247 1.18 1.54 -8.64
C GLU A 247 0.00 0.76 -9.28
N LEU A 248 -0.84 0.12 -8.45
CA LEU A 248 -2.03 -0.57 -8.94
C LEU A 248 -3.02 0.40 -9.59
N LEU A 249 -3.29 1.55 -8.96
CA LEU A 249 -4.17 2.57 -9.53
C LEU A 249 -3.60 3.13 -10.84
N ALA A 250 -2.29 3.33 -10.93
CA ALA A 250 -1.61 3.75 -12.14
C ALA A 250 -1.74 2.71 -13.26
N ALA A 251 -1.57 1.43 -12.94
CA ALA A 251 -1.75 0.34 -13.90
C ALA A 251 -3.21 0.13 -14.33
N LEU A 252 -4.18 0.53 -13.50
CA LEU A 252 -5.60 0.51 -13.85
C LEU A 252 -6.01 1.70 -14.74
N ALA A 253 -5.30 2.83 -14.68
CA ALA A 253 -5.68 4.06 -15.37
C ALA A 253 -5.83 3.93 -16.89
N PRO A 254 -5.06 3.11 -17.63
CA PRO A 254 -5.31 2.84 -19.04
C PRO A 254 -6.64 2.14 -19.34
N HIS A 255 -7.22 1.44 -18.36
CA HIS A 255 -8.44 0.64 -18.48
C HIS A 255 -9.65 1.27 -17.77
N SER A 256 -9.43 2.22 -16.87
CA SER A 256 -10.42 2.78 -15.97
C SER A 256 -10.24 4.29 -15.81
N GLN A 257 -11.31 5.02 -15.50
CA GLN A 257 -11.18 6.39 -15.03
C GLN A 257 -10.84 6.37 -13.54
N VAL A 258 -9.63 6.80 -13.17
CA VAL A 258 -9.17 6.89 -11.78
C VAL A 258 -9.25 8.34 -11.32
N ILE A 259 -10.04 8.61 -10.29
CA ILE A 259 -10.22 9.95 -9.71
C ILE A 259 -9.61 9.96 -8.31
N LEU A 260 -8.61 10.81 -8.10
CA LEU A 260 -8.04 11.06 -6.77
C LEU A 260 -8.61 12.37 -6.22
N ALA A 261 -9.48 12.29 -5.22
CA ALA A 261 -9.99 13.44 -4.47
C ALA A 261 -9.14 13.62 -3.21
N VAL A 262 -8.11 14.46 -3.31
CA VAL A 262 -7.03 14.58 -2.33
C VAL A 262 -7.27 15.78 -1.41
N PRO A 263 -7.31 15.58 -0.07
CA PRO A 263 -7.30 16.69 0.87
C PRO A 263 -5.94 17.40 0.80
N ASN A 264 -5.99 18.68 0.43
CA ASN A 264 -4.82 19.53 0.41
C ASN A 264 -5.02 20.69 1.41
N PRO A 265 -4.35 20.67 2.57
CA PRO A 265 -4.52 21.68 3.60
C PRO A 265 -3.92 23.02 3.21
N CYS A 266 -3.16 23.09 2.12
CA CYS A 266 -2.45 24.25 1.67
C CYS A 266 -3.08 24.87 0.43
N ARG A 267 -3.10 26.21 0.38
CA ARG A 267 -3.52 26.98 -0.79
C ARG A 267 -2.53 26.93 -1.94
N PHE A 268 -1.27 26.63 -1.63
CA PHE A 268 -0.16 26.49 -2.56
C PHE A 268 0.17 25.02 -2.79
N TYR A 269 1.03 24.76 -3.77
CA TYR A 269 1.48 23.40 -4.05
C TYR A 269 2.20 22.81 -2.83
N TRP A 270 1.65 21.72 -2.29
CA TRP A 270 2.13 21.12 -1.04
C TRP A 270 3.56 20.56 -1.17
N GLY A 271 3.93 20.06 -2.35
CA GLY A 271 5.26 19.51 -2.60
C GLY A 271 6.41 20.51 -2.50
N ASP A 272 6.11 21.81 -2.56
CA ASP A 272 7.11 22.87 -2.43
C ASP A 272 7.30 23.34 -0.97
N ILE A 273 6.54 22.78 -0.02
CA ILE A 273 6.66 23.11 1.39
C ILE A 273 7.83 22.34 1.98
N ILE A 274 8.94 23.07 2.18
CA ILE A 274 10.12 22.57 2.88
C ILE A 274 9.98 22.93 4.36
N GLU A 275 10.18 21.97 5.25
CA GLU A 275 10.24 22.27 6.70
C GLU A 275 11.28 23.35 6.97
N GLY A 276 10.94 24.32 7.84
CA GLY A 276 11.84 25.42 8.18
C GLY A 276 13.23 24.95 8.65
N ARG A 277 13.30 23.76 9.24
CA ARG A 277 14.55 23.10 9.66
C ARG A 277 15.42 22.68 8.47
N GLU A 278 14.84 22.23 7.37
CA GLU A 278 15.55 21.89 6.14
C GLU A 278 15.98 23.13 5.38
N LEU A 279 15.16 24.18 5.37
CA LEU A 279 15.52 25.50 4.81
C LEU A 279 16.76 26.03 5.52
N PHE A 280 16.82 26.01 6.86
CA PHE A 280 18.01 26.41 7.63
C PHE A 280 19.24 25.54 7.31
N GLN A 281 19.07 24.24 7.10
CA GLN A 281 20.18 23.38 6.71
C GLN A 281 20.67 23.66 5.29
N MET A 282 19.77 23.92 4.33
CA MET A 282 20.12 24.33 2.97
C MET A 282 20.83 25.68 2.94
N GLU A 283 20.36 26.66 3.71
CA GLU A 283 21.03 27.96 3.82
C GLU A 283 22.42 27.83 4.45
N ARG A 284 22.58 27.07 5.53
CA ARG A 284 23.90 26.78 6.12
C ARG A 284 24.84 26.08 5.13
N ARG A 285 24.34 25.15 4.31
CA ARG A 285 25.13 24.50 3.24
C ARG A 285 25.50 25.47 2.15
N ARG A 286 24.60 26.36 1.72
CA ARG A 286 24.87 27.42 0.74
C ARG A 286 25.89 28.43 1.24
N HIS A 287 25.82 28.83 2.52
CA HIS A 287 26.81 29.72 3.13
C HIS A 287 28.19 29.05 3.29
N ARG A 288 28.24 27.74 3.55
CA ARG A 288 29.51 26.99 3.60
C ARG A 288 30.12 26.73 2.21
N ALA A 289 29.31 26.70 1.17
CA ALA A 289 29.76 26.42 -0.20
C ALA A 289 30.14 27.67 -1.01
N ARG A 290 30.07 28.90 -0.43
CA ARG A 290 30.64 30.11 -1.03
C ARG A 290 32.14 30.17 -0.70
N PRO A 291 33.06 29.91 -1.65
CA PRO A 291 34.46 30.17 -1.45
C PRO A 291 34.67 31.70 -1.55
N GLY A 292 35.21 32.27 -0.47
CA GLY A 292 35.75 33.65 -0.52
C GLY A 292 34.86 34.73 0.09
N SER A 293 34.73 34.74 1.42
CA SER A 293 34.74 36.00 2.17
C SER A 293 35.86 35.94 3.19
N THR A 294 37.05 36.29 2.76
CA THR A 294 38.12 36.72 3.66
C THR A 294 37.59 37.92 4.45
N ASN A 295 37.31 37.72 5.72
CA ASN A 295 37.20 38.81 6.69
C ASN A 295 38.57 39.46 6.79
N ALA A 296 38.76 40.55 6.06
CA ALA A 296 39.71 41.58 6.46
C ALA A 296 38.98 42.42 7.52
N ALA A 297 39.34 42.24 8.77
CA ALA A 297 39.04 43.16 9.83
C ALA A 297 40.22 44.19 9.93
N PRO A 298 39.91 45.44 10.24
CA PRO A 298 40.92 46.48 10.48
C PRO A 298 41.68 46.29 11.77
#